data_294c5346e777eaad7469507c695db4ea
#
_entry.id   294c5346e777eaad7469507c695db4ea
#
_cell.length_a   1.000
_cell.length_b   1.000
_cell.length_c   1.000
_cell.angle_alpha   90.00
_cell.angle_beta   90.00
_cell.angle_gamma   90.00
#
_symmetry.space_group_name_H-M   'P 1'
#
loop_
_entity.id
_entity.type
_entity.pdbx_description
1 polymer ?
#
loop_
_entity_poly.entity_id
_entity_poly.type
_entity_poly.pdbx_seq_one_letter_code
_entity_poly.pdbx_strand_id
1 'polypeptide(L)'
;ITTEGGLDLKKNKNKIKKIISQFKKKKIRTSLFVNPNLKDIYLSKEIGADCIEIHTGHFSNLIKSKKSFIKEFLKIKKCAILASKIGVEVHAGHGLDFKSTKILTKINEIVEFNIGHFIIGESIFYGLPFIIKKFKRIIKN
;
A
#
# COMPACT_ATOMS: atom_id res chain seq x y z
N ILE A 1 -0.24 6.60 -18.45
CA ILE A 1 0.37 6.34 -17.13
C ILE A 1 -0.71 5.71 -16.30
N THR A 2 -0.56 4.44 -16.04
CA THR A 2 -1.55 3.64 -15.32
C THR A 2 -1.22 3.61 -13.84
N THR A 3 -2.23 3.42 -13.00
CA THR A 3 -2.06 3.13 -11.57
C THR A 3 -1.48 1.73 -11.31
N GLU A 4 -0.89 1.11 -12.33
CA GLU A 4 -0.37 -0.26 -12.29
C GLU A 4 1.04 -0.37 -11.69
N GLY A 5 1.66 0.75 -11.37
CA GLY A 5 2.98 0.80 -10.72
C GLY A 5 3.13 1.98 -9.78
N GLY A 6 4.02 1.86 -8.80
CA GLY A 6 4.35 2.94 -7.89
C GLY A 6 4.99 4.13 -8.60
N LEU A 7 4.97 5.28 -7.96
CA LEU A 7 5.59 6.52 -8.45
C LEU A 7 7.10 6.31 -8.69
N ASP A 8 7.61 6.83 -9.80
CA ASP A 8 9.05 6.98 -10.01
C ASP A 8 9.57 8.18 -9.19
N LEU A 9 9.90 7.90 -7.93
CA LEU A 9 10.35 8.92 -6.99
C LEU A 9 11.72 9.48 -7.36
N LYS A 10 12.58 8.67 -7.98
CA LYS A 10 13.93 9.12 -8.39
C LYS A 10 13.83 10.20 -9.47
N LYS A 11 13.05 9.94 -10.51
CA LYS A 11 12.87 10.88 -11.63
C LYS A 11 12.13 12.15 -11.23
N ASN A 12 11.14 12.03 -10.33
CA ASN A 12 10.23 13.12 -10.00
C ASN A 12 10.48 13.75 -8.62
N LYS A 13 11.60 13.45 -7.97
CA LYS A 13 11.92 13.83 -6.59
C LYS A 13 11.62 15.30 -6.27
N ASN A 14 12.21 16.21 -7.01
CA ASN A 14 12.08 17.64 -6.75
C ASN A 14 10.65 18.15 -6.97
N LYS A 15 9.96 17.66 -8.00
CA LYS A 15 8.57 18.00 -8.29
C LYS A 15 7.66 17.55 -7.15
N ILE A 16 7.78 16.29 -6.72
CA ILE A 16 6.96 15.72 -5.64
C ILE A 16 7.24 16.44 -4.32
N LYS A 17 8.52 16.69 -3.99
CA LYS A 17 8.91 17.43 -2.79
C LYS A 17 8.28 18.83 -2.73
N LYS A 18 8.25 19.56 -3.85
CA LYS A 18 7.58 20.87 -3.95
C LYS A 18 6.09 20.76 -3.66
N ILE A 19 5.40 19.76 -4.25
CA ILE A 19 3.97 19.52 -4.05
C ILE A 19 3.68 19.19 -2.58
N ILE A 20 4.43 18.26 -1.99
CA ILE A 20 4.27 17.87 -0.57
C ILE A 20 4.48 19.08 0.35
N SER A 21 5.49 19.91 0.08
CA SER A 21 5.71 21.14 0.85
C SER A 21 4.49 22.08 0.81
N GLN A 22 3.83 22.20 -0.32
CA GLN A 22 2.59 23.01 -0.44
C GLN A 22 1.43 22.42 0.37
N PHE A 23 1.25 21.10 0.34
CA PHE A 23 0.22 20.41 1.13
C PHE A 23 0.49 20.52 2.63
N LYS A 24 1.73 20.37 3.06
CA LYS A 24 2.11 20.56 4.48
C LYS A 24 1.80 21.96 5.02
N LYS A 25 2.04 23.01 4.22
CA LYS A 25 1.64 24.38 4.60
C LYS A 25 0.13 24.50 4.86
N LYS A 26 -0.67 23.67 4.20
CA LYS A 26 -2.14 23.62 4.37
C LYS A 26 -2.58 22.54 5.37
N LYS A 27 -1.66 21.92 6.11
CA LYS A 27 -1.91 20.81 7.06
C LYS A 27 -2.59 19.60 6.42
N ILE A 28 -2.35 19.34 5.12
CA ILE A 28 -2.88 18.19 4.40
C ILE A 28 -1.83 17.08 4.45
N ARG A 29 -2.21 15.91 4.96
CA ARG A 29 -1.39 14.69 4.94
C ARG A 29 -1.19 14.19 3.52
N THR A 30 -0.02 13.61 3.28
CA THR A 30 0.35 13.08 1.97
C THR A 30 0.78 11.62 2.06
N SER A 31 0.25 10.80 1.16
CA SER A 31 0.64 9.41 0.98
C SER A 31 1.25 9.22 -0.40
N LEU A 32 2.39 8.55 -0.48
CA LEU A 32 3.03 8.22 -1.75
C LEU A 32 2.81 6.74 -2.09
N PHE A 33 2.22 6.48 -3.27
CA PHE A 33 2.09 5.13 -3.80
C PHE A 33 3.43 4.67 -4.37
N VAL A 34 4.05 3.65 -3.78
CA VAL A 34 5.43 3.24 -4.09
C VAL A 34 5.55 1.73 -4.28
N ASN A 35 6.50 1.32 -5.11
CA ASN A 35 6.84 -0.09 -5.21
C ASN A 35 7.52 -0.59 -3.91
N PRO A 36 7.42 -1.88 -3.57
CA PRO A 36 8.09 -2.47 -2.41
C PRO A 36 9.61 -2.54 -2.63
N ASN A 37 10.29 -1.39 -2.52
CA ASN A 37 11.70 -1.17 -2.76
C ASN A 37 12.27 -0.28 -1.67
N LEU A 38 13.31 -0.72 -0.98
CA LEU A 38 13.91 0.01 0.14
C LEU A 38 14.40 1.41 -0.24
N LYS A 39 14.87 1.60 -1.47
CA LYS A 39 15.29 2.94 -1.97
C LYS A 39 14.11 3.91 -2.04
N ASP A 40 12.94 3.42 -2.50
CA ASP A 40 11.74 4.25 -2.59
C ASP A 40 11.20 4.61 -1.20
N ILE A 41 11.37 3.72 -0.20
CA ILE A 41 11.01 4.01 1.19
C ILE A 41 11.87 5.16 1.74
N TYR A 42 13.20 5.09 1.58
CA TYR A 42 14.08 6.18 2.00
C TYR A 42 13.78 7.50 1.26
N LEU A 43 13.54 7.43 -0.05
CA LEU A 43 13.20 8.61 -0.85
C LEU A 43 11.87 9.23 -0.39
N SER A 44 10.88 8.43 -0.04
CA SER A 44 9.58 8.91 0.49
C SER A 44 9.78 9.73 1.75
N LYS A 45 10.62 9.26 2.68
CA LYS A 45 10.98 10.02 3.89
C LYS A 45 11.72 11.32 3.55
N GLU A 46 12.70 11.26 2.67
CA GLU A 46 13.50 12.43 2.25
C GLU A 46 12.64 13.50 1.54
N ILE A 47 11.68 13.07 0.74
CA ILE A 47 10.72 13.93 0.06
C ILE A 47 9.76 14.57 1.09
N GLY A 48 9.56 13.94 2.24
CA GLY A 48 8.76 14.45 3.34
C GLY A 48 7.33 13.92 3.36
N ALA A 49 7.06 12.76 2.76
CA ALA A 49 5.76 12.11 2.86
C ALA A 49 5.41 11.74 4.31
N ASP A 50 4.14 11.83 4.65
CA ASP A 50 3.63 11.45 5.98
C ASP A 50 3.39 9.94 6.03
N CYS A 51 2.94 9.37 4.93
CA CYS A 51 2.72 7.94 4.77
C CYS A 51 3.11 7.46 3.36
N ILE A 52 3.19 6.16 3.22
CA ILE A 52 3.33 5.48 1.94
C ILE A 52 2.23 4.44 1.78
N GLU A 53 1.81 4.21 0.54
CA GLU A 53 1.06 3.02 0.18
C GLU A 53 1.96 2.08 -0.62
N ILE A 54 2.27 0.91 -0.05
CA ILE A 54 3.08 -0.11 -0.73
C ILE A 54 2.22 -0.81 -1.79
N HIS A 55 2.70 -0.80 -3.03
CA HIS A 55 2.06 -1.48 -4.15
C HIS A 55 2.08 -2.99 -3.99
N THR A 56 0.90 -3.62 -3.88
CA THR A 56 0.74 -5.06 -3.62
C THR A 56 0.24 -5.86 -4.83
N GLY A 57 0.14 -5.25 -6.01
CA GLY A 57 -0.42 -5.88 -7.20
C GLY A 57 0.32 -7.14 -7.63
N HIS A 58 1.65 -7.12 -7.67
CA HIS A 58 2.44 -8.31 -8.00
C HIS A 58 2.24 -9.43 -6.99
N PHE A 59 2.27 -9.12 -5.69
CA PHE A 59 1.97 -10.06 -4.61
C PHE A 59 0.59 -10.72 -4.78
N SER A 60 -0.44 -9.91 -5.01
CA SER A 60 -1.81 -10.38 -5.20
C SER A 60 -1.96 -11.25 -6.44
N ASN A 61 -1.29 -10.90 -7.55
CA ASN A 61 -1.28 -11.70 -8.77
C ASN A 61 -0.60 -13.06 -8.60
N LEU A 62 0.48 -13.14 -7.83
CA LEU A 62 1.12 -14.42 -7.49
C LEU A 62 0.15 -15.35 -6.74
N ILE A 63 -0.61 -14.82 -5.78
CA ILE A 63 -1.61 -15.58 -5.01
C ILE A 63 -2.74 -16.07 -5.92
N LYS A 64 -3.29 -15.18 -6.77
CA LYS A 64 -4.36 -15.52 -7.73
C LYS A 64 -3.90 -16.61 -8.71
N SER A 65 -2.67 -16.53 -9.17
CA SER A 65 -2.05 -17.50 -10.09
C SER A 65 -1.54 -18.77 -9.39
N LYS A 66 -1.80 -18.93 -8.09
CA LYS A 66 -1.32 -20.08 -7.28
C LYS A 66 0.22 -20.27 -7.34
N LYS A 67 0.97 -19.21 -7.57
CA LYS A 67 2.45 -19.20 -7.58
C LYS A 67 2.99 -18.87 -6.19
N SER A 68 4.28 -19.19 -5.96
CA SER A 68 4.95 -18.81 -4.72
C SER A 68 5.03 -17.30 -4.56
N PHE A 69 4.49 -16.78 -3.47
CA PHE A 69 4.45 -15.36 -3.12
C PHE A 69 5.42 -14.98 -1.98
N ILE A 70 6.11 -15.96 -1.40
CA ILE A 70 6.93 -15.77 -0.18
C ILE A 70 8.00 -14.69 -0.37
N LYS A 71 8.69 -14.70 -1.51
CA LYS A 71 9.73 -13.71 -1.82
C LYS A 71 9.15 -12.28 -1.83
N GLU A 72 7.99 -12.09 -2.45
CA GLU A 72 7.35 -10.78 -2.52
C GLU A 72 6.77 -10.36 -1.16
N PHE A 73 6.18 -11.28 -0.40
CA PHE A 73 5.75 -11.03 0.97
C PHE A 73 6.90 -10.54 1.86
N LEU A 74 8.05 -11.21 1.82
CA LEU A 74 9.23 -10.80 2.60
C LEU A 74 9.76 -9.44 2.17
N LYS A 75 9.67 -9.11 0.89
CA LYS A 75 10.07 -7.81 0.35
C LYS A 75 9.14 -6.69 0.86
N ILE A 76 7.82 -6.90 0.82
CA ILE A 76 6.83 -5.99 1.39
C ILE A 76 7.07 -5.81 2.89
N LYS A 77 7.25 -6.91 3.63
CA LYS A 77 7.52 -6.88 5.08
C LYS A 77 8.77 -6.06 5.42
N LYS A 78 9.88 -6.28 4.70
CA LYS A 78 11.12 -5.49 4.90
C LYS A 78 10.89 -3.99 4.66
N CYS A 79 10.13 -3.64 3.63
CA CYS A 79 9.79 -2.24 3.34
C CYS A 79 8.91 -1.64 4.43
N ALA A 80 7.91 -2.36 4.92
CA ALA A 80 7.02 -1.91 5.98
C ALA A 80 7.78 -1.67 7.29
N ILE A 81 8.63 -2.62 7.70
CA ILE A 81 9.48 -2.47 8.89
C ILE A 81 10.39 -1.25 8.77
N LEU A 82 11.05 -1.07 7.62
CA LEU A 82 11.92 0.10 7.39
C LEU A 82 11.14 1.39 7.48
N ALA A 83 10.00 1.51 6.79
CA ALA A 83 9.18 2.72 6.77
C ALA A 83 8.73 3.10 8.19
N SER A 84 8.19 2.14 8.95
CA SER A 84 7.82 2.34 10.34
C SER A 84 9.01 2.81 11.21
N LYS A 85 10.17 2.15 11.07
CA LYS A 85 11.39 2.50 11.80
C LYS A 85 11.85 3.94 11.55
N ILE A 86 11.70 4.44 10.32
CA ILE A 86 12.09 5.82 9.98
C ILE A 86 10.96 6.84 10.16
N GLY A 87 9.83 6.43 10.77
CA GLY A 87 8.71 7.30 11.07
C GLY A 87 7.92 7.73 9.84
N VAL A 88 7.63 6.78 8.94
CA VAL A 88 6.70 6.90 7.82
C VAL A 88 5.59 5.89 8.01
N GLU A 89 4.34 6.34 8.06
CA GLU A 89 3.19 5.45 8.22
C GLU A 89 3.00 4.56 7.00
N VAL A 90 2.60 3.30 7.21
CA VAL A 90 2.57 2.28 6.17
C VAL A 90 1.15 1.86 5.85
N HIS A 91 0.76 2.06 4.62
CA HIS A 91 -0.45 1.51 4.02
C HIS A 91 -0.08 0.46 2.96
N ALA A 92 -1.03 -0.38 2.58
CA ALA A 92 -0.88 -1.34 1.50
C ALA A 92 -2.11 -1.34 0.59
N GLY A 93 -1.89 -1.37 -0.71
CA GLY A 93 -2.99 -1.33 -1.66
C GLY A 93 -2.64 -1.85 -3.04
N HIS A 94 -3.64 -1.86 -3.88
CA HIS A 94 -3.67 -2.36 -5.24
C HIS A 94 -3.76 -3.89 -5.37
N GLY A 95 -4.81 -4.33 -6.04
CA GLY A 95 -5.03 -5.74 -6.40
C GLY A 95 -5.45 -6.67 -5.26
N LEU A 96 -5.65 -6.14 -4.06
CA LEU A 96 -6.00 -6.91 -2.86
C LEU A 96 -7.40 -7.54 -2.96
N ASP A 97 -7.49 -8.78 -2.46
CA ASP A 97 -8.68 -9.56 -2.23
C ASP A 97 -8.72 -10.07 -0.77
N PHE A 98 -9.69 -10.89 -0.39
CA PHE A 98 -9.77 -11.43 0.98
C PHE A 98 -8.55 -12.24 1.38
N LYS A 99 -8.01 -13.05 0.45
CA LYS A 99 -6.88 -13.94 0.74
C LYS A 99 -5.56 -13.18 0.87
N SER A 100 -5.27 -12.31 -0.06
CA SER A 100 -4.07 -11.47 -0.04
C SER A 100 -4.05 -10.52 1.15
N THR A 101 -5.19 -9.89 1.46
CA THR A 101 -5.33 -9.05 2.66
C THR A 101 -5.06 -9.85 3.94
N LYS A 102 -5.69 -11.04 4.10
CA LYS A 102 -5.46 -11.90 5.27
C LYS A 102 -3.99 -12.27 5.47
N ILE A 103 -3.24 -12.45 4.38
CA ILE A 103 -1.80 -12.75 4.49
C ILE A 103 -1.02 -11.51 4.94
N LEU A 104 -1.36 -10.33 4.41
CA LEU A 104 -0.67 -9.09 4.73
C LEU A 104 -0.99 -8.55 6.14
N THR A 105 -2.12 -8.94 6.77
CA THR A 105 -2.36 -8.58 8.18
C THR A 105 -1.33 -9.17 9.16
N LYS A 106 -0.49 -10.10 8.71
CA LYS A 106 0.65 -10.61 9.48
C LYS A 106 1.85 -9.63 9.55
N ILE A 107 1.76 -8.49 8.87
CA ILE A 107 2.75 -7.41 8.91
C ILE A 107 2.16 -6.30 9.77
N ASN A 108 2.54 -6.26 11.05
CA ASN A 108 1.98 -5.36 12.05
C ASN A 108 2.20 -3.87 11.73
N GLU A 109 3.22 -3.57 10.93
CA GLU A 109 3.55 -2.21 10.52
C GLU A 109 2.57 -1.62 9.49
N ILE A 110 1.74 -2.46 8.83
CA ILE A 110 0.70 -1.99 7.92
C ILE A 110 -0.54 -1.62 8.75
N VAL A 111 -0.85 -0.32 8.78
CA VAL A 111 -1.96 0.21 9.58
C VAL A 111 -3.23 0.48 8.76
N GLU A 112 -3.13 0.49 7.43
CA GLU A 112 -4.25 0.74 6.53
C GLU A 112 -4.17 -0.12 5.26
N PHE A 113 -5.32 -0.60 4.79
CA PHE A 113 -5.47 -1.30 3.52
C PHE A 113 -6.39 -0.53 2.57
N ASN A 114 -5.87 -0.18 1.38
CA ASN A 114 -6.61 0.53 0.34
C ASN A 114 -7.15 -0.47 -0.69
N ILE A 115 -8.45 -0.75 -0.63
CA ILE A 115 -9.10 -1.79 -1.43
C ILE A 115 -10.34 -1.21 -2.09
N GLY A 116 -10.28 -0.94 -3.39
CA GLY A 116 -11.41 -0.40 -4.16
C GLY A 116 -12.01 -1.45 -5.10
N HIS A 117 -11.28 -1.81 -6.13
CA HIS A 117 -11.75 -2.64 -7.24
C HIS A 117 -12.46 -3.93 -6.78
N PHE A 118 -11.83 -4.70 -5.90
CA PHE A 118 -12.39 -5.95 -5.39
C PHE A 118 -13.66 -5.72 -4.57
N ILE A 119 -13.69 -4.69 -3.72
CA ILE A 119 -14.87 -4.36 -2.91
C ILE A 119 -16.05 -4.04 -3.82
N ILE A 120 -15.87 -3.19 -4.83
CA ILE A 120 -16.95 -2.80 -5.75
C ILE A 120 -17.41 -4.01 -6.57
N GLY A 121 -16.50 -4.79 -7.14
CA GLY A 121 -16.83 -5.96 -7.95
C GLY A 121 -17.65 -7.00 -7.18
N GLU A 122 -17.19 -7.39 -5.99
CA GLU A 122 -17.90 -8.35 -5.15
C GLU A 122 -19.23 -7.80 -4.60
N SER A 123 -19.33 -6.49 -4.41
CA SER A 123 -20.54 -5.87 -3.87
C SER A 123 -21.72 -5.94 -4.84
N ILE A 124 -21.48 -6.10 -6.13
CA ILE A 124 -22.53 -6.32 -7.15
C ILE A 124 -23.30 -7.61 -6.85
N PHE A 125 -22.60 -8.64 -6.36
CA PHE A 125 -23.19 -9.96 -6.09
C PHE A 125 -23.67 -10.12 -4.64
N TYR A 126 -22.93 -9.57 -3.67
CA TYR A 126 -23.13 -9.84 -2.24
C TYR A 126 -23.56 -8.63 -1.42
N GLY A 127 -23.59 -7.45 -2.02
CA GLY A 127 -23.90 -6.19 -1.35
C GLY A 127 -22.71 -5.62 -0.56
N LEU A 128 -22.56 -4.29 -0.64
CA LEU A 128 -21.45 -3.55 -0.02
C LEU A 128 -21.32 -3.77 1.50
N PRO A 129 -22.42 -3.77 2.30
CA PRO A 129 -22.31 -3.97 3.74
C PRO A 129 -21.69 -5.32 4.12
N PHE A 130 -22.03 -6.39 3.38
CA PHE A 130 -21.49 -7.73 3.61
C PHE A 130 -19.99 -7.76 3.33
N ILE A 131 -19.55 -7.20 2.21
CA ILE A 131 -18.13 -7.19 1.80
C ILE A 131 -17.28 -6.38 2.78
N ILE A 132 -17.76 -5.20 3.19
CA ILE A 132 -17.06 -4.37 4.20
C ILE A 132 -16.96 -5.10 5.54
N LYS A 133 -18.04 -5.72 5.99
CA LYS A 133 -18.04 -6.51 7.26
C LYS A 133 -17.03 -7.66 7.20
N LYS A 134 -16.92 -8.32 6.06
CA LYS A 134 -15.96 -9.42 5.86
C LYS A 134 -14.51 -8.92 5.91
N PHE A 135 -14.17 -7.81 5.24
CA PHE A 135 -12.83 -7.20 5.36
C PHE A 135 -12.52 -6.76 6.79
N LYS A 136 -13.46 -6.09 7.47
CA LYS A 136 -13.27 -5.68 8.87
C LYS A 136 -12.95 -6.87 9.80
N ARG A 137 -13.55 -8.03 9.58
CA ARG A 137 -13.22 -9.25 10.33
C ARG A 137 -11.82 -9.76 10.02
N ILE A 138 -11.41 -9.73 8.75
CA ILE A 138 -10.07 -10.18 8.32
C ILE A 138 -8.98 -9.29 8.93
N ILE A 139 -9.20 -7.98 8.99
CA ILE A 139 -8.20 -7.00 9.45
C ILE A 139 -8.09 -6.96 10.98
N LYS A 140 -9.17 -7.31 11.71
CA LYS A 140 -9.17 -7.29 13.18
C LYS A 140 -8.54 -8.55 13.83
N ASN A 141 -8.39 -9.64 13.06
CA ASN A 141 -7.76 -10.89 13.52
C ASN A 141 -6.26 -10.92 13.15
#